data_45af8bab9166dd0555c9b47e58b12606
#
_entry.id   45af8bab9166dd0555c9b47e58b12606
#
_cell.length_a   1.000
_cell.length_b   1.000
_cell.length_c   1.000
_cell.angle_alpha   90.00
_cell.angle_beta   90.00
_cell.angle_gamma   90.00
#
_symmetry.space_group_name_H-M   'P 1'
#
loop_
_entity.id
_entity.type
_entity.pdbx_description
1 polymer ?
#
loop_
_entity_poly.entity_id
_entity_poly.type
_entity_poly.pdbx_seq_one_letter_code
_entity_poly.pdbx_strand_id
1 'polypeptide(L)'
;MNSLNLDILSSSPIYTQLPIDMHCHSTRSDGTFSPSEVVQKAHEKGVKVLSLSDHDTVLGILEARQTADSLGMTLIHGVEISCRHRVMGGYSKKPAQNEKVIHVLGYGFSDIETMHSKLAAIQANRETRGYAMCERVASTFKRPMDEIWQAVLVPVSYTHLTLPTILRV
;
A
#
# COMPACT_ATOMS: atom_id res chain seq x y z
N MET A 1 0.93 25.28 26.06
CA MET A 1 0.46 24.34 25.05
C MET A 1 -0.34 25.13 24.05
N ASN A 2 0.27 25.50 22.93
CA ASN A 2 -0.44 26.23 21.87
C ASN A 2 -1.29 25.24 21.11
N SER A 3 -2.61 25.34 21.25
CA SER A 3 -3.54 24.68 20.35
C SER A 3 -3.29 25.21 18.94
N LEU A 4 -2.84 24.36 18.04
CA LEU A 4 -2.80 24.67 16.61
C LEU A 4 -4.22 25.03 16.19
N ASN A 5 -4.39 26.29 15.78
CA ASN A 5 -5.68 26.80 15.32
C ASN A 5 -5.97 26.18 13.95
N LEU A 6 -6.71 25.08 13.92
CA LEU A 6 -7.11 24.36 12.71
C LEU A 6 -7.95 25.23 11.75
N ASP A 7 -8.54 26.30 12.23
CA ASP A 7 -9.35 27.23 11.42
C ASP A 7 -8.52 28.01 10.40
N ILE A 8 -7.20 28.17 10.64
CA ILE A 8 -6.30 28.84 9.69
C ILE A 8 -6.04 27.96 8.47
N LEU A 9 -6.09 26.64 8.63
CA LEU A 9 -5.87 25.69 7.54
C LEU A 9 -7.09 25.60 6.63
N SER A 10 -8.29 25.73 7.16
CA SER A 10 -9.56 25.64 6.39
C SER A 10 -9.84 26.89 5.55
N SER A 11 -9.25 28.03 5.87
CA SER A 11 -9.46 29.32 5.19
C SER A 11 -8.37 29.66 4.15
N SER A 12 -7.34 28.84 4.01
CA SER A 12 -6.28 29.07 3.03
C SER A 12 -6.74 28.65 1.64
N PRO A 13 -6.80 29.58 0.66
CA PRO A 13 -7.21 29.25 -0.72
C PRO A 13 -6.29 28.23 -1.40
N ILE A 14 -5.13 27.95 -0.84
CA ILE A 14 -4.16 26.98 -1.36
C ILE A 14 -4.68 25.55 -1.20
N TYR A 15 -5.41 25.22 -0.12
CA TYR A 15 -5.90 23.87 0.12
C TYR A 15 -7.15 23.49 -0.68
N THR A 16 -7.88 24.47 -1.22
CA THR A 16 -9.09 24.22 -2.01
C THR A 16 -8.85 24.07 -3.50
N GLN A 17 -7.61 24.28 -3.99
CA GLN A 17 -7.31 24.34 -5.42
C GLN A 17 -6.31 23.31 -5.94
N LEU A 18 -5.65 22.56 -5.07
CA LEU A 18 -4.72 21.51 -5.49
C LEU A 18 -5.36 20.13 -5.26
N PRO A 19 -5.79 19.44 -6.30
CA PRO A 19 -6.22 18.05 -6.19
C PRO A 19 -5.03 17.21 -5.72
N ILE A 20 -5.18 16.63 -4.54
CA ILE A 20 -4.14 15.85 -3.87
C ILE A 20 -4.69 14.46 -3.64
N ASP A 21 -3.92 13.43 -4.01
CA ASP A 21 -4.20 12.05 -3.66
C ASP A 21 -2.99 11.46 -2.92
N MET A 22 -3.17 11.13 -1.65
CA MET A 22 -2.09 10.66 -0.78
C MET A 22 -2.11 9.16 -0.53
N HIS A 23 -3.04 8.41 -1.16
CA HIS A 23 -3.17 6.99 -0.88
C HIS A 23 -3.62 6.22 -2.13
N CYS A 24 -2.66 5.72 -2.88
CA CYS A 24 -2.92 4.86 -4.03
C CYS A 24 -1.90 3.72 -4.11
N HIS A 25 -2.29 2.67 -4.81
CA HIS A 25 -1.51 1.43 -4.94
C HIS A 25 -1.28 1.08 -6.41
N SER A 26 -0.15 0.45 -6.67
CA SER A 26 0.22 -0.07 -7.98
C SER A 26 0.31 -1.60 -8.00
N THR A 27 0.65 -2.15 -9.17
CA THR A 27 0.98 -3.58 -9.32
C THR A 27 2.22 -4.01 -8.54
N ARG A 28 2.90 -3.10 -7.86
CA ARG A 28 3.99 -3.46 -6.93
C ARG A 28 3.46 -3.98 -5.60
N SER A 29 2.16 -3.76 -5.32
CA SER A 29 1.44 -4.37 -4.19
C SER A 29 0.11 -4.96 -4.64
N ASP A 30 -1.00 -4.28 -4.49
CA ASP A 30 -2.34 -4.78 -4.75
C ASP A 30 -3.17 -3.91 -5.70
N GLY A 31 -2.57 -2.92 -6.30
CA GLY A 31 -3.17 -2.15 -7.38
C GLY A 31 -3.23 -2.91 -8.70
N THR A 32 -4.08 -2.47 -9.61
CA THR A 32 -4.27 -3.07 -10.94
C THR A 32 -3.44 -2.41 -12.03
N PHE A 33 -2.87 -1.23 -11.76
CA PHE A 33 -2.10 -0.44 -12.72
C PHE A 33 -0.62 -0.39 -12.32
N SER A 34 0.27 -0.33 -13.31
CA SER A 34 1.69 -0.08 -13.04
C SER A 34 1.89 1.26 -12.34
N PRO A 35 3.02 1.49 -11.67
CA PRO A 35 3.32 2.79 -11.06
C PRO A 35 3.18 3.96 -12.04
N SER A 36 3.65 3.80 -13.28
CA SER A 36 3.49 4.80 -14.34
C SER A 36 2.03 5.06 -14.70
N GLU A 37 1.24 4.00 -14.87
CA GLU A 37 -0.19 4.13 -15.21
C GLU A 37 -0.99 4.78 -14.08
N VAL A 38 -0.67 4.50 -12.81
CA VAL A 38 -1.29 5.17 -11.66
C VAL A 38 -1.08 6.68 -11.76
N VAL A 39 0.15 7.12 -12.01
CA VAL A 39 0.48 8.54 -12.15
C VAL A 39 -0.24 9.17 -13.33
N GLN A 40 -0.25 8.51 -14.48
CA GLN A 40 -0.94 9.01 -15.71
C GLN A 40 -2.43 9.19 -15.43
N LYS A 41 -3.09 8.18 -14.85
CA LYS A 41 -4.52 8.24 -14.51
C LYS A 41 -4.84 9.33 -13.50
N ALA A 42 -3.98 9.53 -12.50
CA ALA A 42 -4.11 10.62 -11.55
C ALA A 42 -3.98 12.00 -12.25
N HIS A 43 -3.02 12.14 -13.17
CA HIS A 43 -2.85 13.35 -13.98
C HIS A 43 -4.09 13.65 -14.84
N GLU A 44 -4.64 12.64 -15.52
CA GLU A 44 -5.86 12.75 -16.34
C GLU A 44 -7.07 13.24 -15.52
N LYS A 45 -7.13 12.87 -14.23
CA LYS A 45 -8.14 13.34 -13.29
C LYS A 45 -7.83 14.70 -12.65
N GLY A 46 -6.73 15.33 -13.06
CA GLY A 46 -6.32 16.65 -12.61
C GLY A 46 -5.54 16.66 -11.29
N VAL A 47 -5.14 15.51 -10.74
CA VAL A 47 -4.29 15.44 -9.53
C VAL A 47 -2.96 16.11 -9.81
N LYS A 48 -2.48 16.92 -8.86
CA LYS A 48 -1.21 17.65 -8.94
C LYS A 48 -0.16 17.15 -7.96
N VAL A 49 -0.62 16.62 -6.83
CA VAL A 49 0.24 16.02 -5.80
C VAL A 49 -0.24 14.61 -5.55
N LEU A 50 0.63 13.64 -5.75
CA LEU A 50 0.32 12.21 -5.60
C LEU A 50 1.29 11.56 -4.62
N SER A 51 0.81 10.61 -3.82
CA SER A 51 1.68 9.70 -3.10
C SER A 51 1.35 8.25 -3.47
N LEU A 52 2.31 7.54 -4.05
CA LEU A 52 2.23 6.10 -4.23
C LEU A 52 2.60 5.43 -2.90
N SER A 53 1.67 4.65 -2.34
CA SER A 53 1.77 4.06 -1.00
C SER A 53 1.55 2.55 -1.01
N ASP A 54 2.27 1.85 -1.88
CA ASP A 54 2.19 0.40 -2.01
C ASP A 54 2.40 -0.34 -0.67
N HIS A 55 1.71 -1.45 -0.48
CA HIS A 55 1.81 -2.27 0.72
C HIS A 55 3.20 -2.89 0.88
N ASP A 56 3.88 -2.54 1.97
CA ASP A 56 5.16 -3.10 2.42
C ASP A 56 6.28 -3.05 1.36
N THR A 57 6.15 -2.18 0.35
CA THR A 57 7.16 -2.03 -0.71
C THR A 57 7.29 -0.57 -1.17
N VAL A 58 8.48 -0.23 -1.63
CA VAL A 58 8.81 1.09 -2.22
C VAL A 58 9.34 0.95 -3.65
N LEU A 59 9.25 -0.24 -4.24
CA LEU A 59 9.82 -0.55 -5.56
C LEU A 59 9.16 0.20 -6.72
N GLY A 60 7.92 0.70 -6.52
CA GLY A 60 7.20 1.49 -7.52
C GLY A 60 7.60 2.96 -7.58
N ILE A 61 8.26 3.47 -6.53
CA ILE A 61 8.47 4.92 -6.35
C ILE A 61 9.33 5.53 -7.46
N LEU A 62 10.41 4.88 -7.87
CA LEU A 62 11.30 5.44 -8.91
C LEU A 62 10.60 5.54 -10.26
N GLU A 63 9.85 4.51 -10.64
CA GLU A 63 9.04 4.50 -11.87
C GLU A 63 7.96 5.58 -11.84
N ALA A 64 7.22 5.67 -10.73
CA ALA A 64 6.19 6.69 -10.53
C ALA A 64 6.77 8.11 -10.57
N ARG A 65 7.96 8.33 -9.97
CA ARG A 65 8.64 9.63 -9.99
C ARG A 65 8.99 10.08 -11.40
N GLN A 66 9.61 9.20 -12.19
CA GLN A 66 9.97 9.53 -13.57
C GLN A 66 8.76 9.99 -14.39
N THR A 67 7.63 9.31 -14.19
CA THR A 67 6.37 9.66 -14.85
C THR A 67 5.80 10.97 -14.31
N ALA A 68 5.79 11.18 -13.01
CA ALA A 68 5.30 12.41 -12.38
C ALA A 68 6.12 13.63 -12.84
N ASP A 69 7.43 13.51 -12.86
CA ASP A 69 8.34 14.57 -13.32
C ASP A 69 8.05 14.95 -14.79
N SER A 70 7.81 13.97 -15.67
CA SER A 70 7.48 14.20 -17.07
C SER A 70 6.14 14.91 -17.28
N LEU A 71 5.20 14.74 -16.34
CA LEU A 71 3.86 15.33 -16.36
C LEU A 71 3.74 16.61 -15.53
N GLY A 72 4.83 17.07 -14.91
CA GLY A 72 4.82 18.24 -14.04
C GLY A 72 4.00 18.06 -12.75
N MET A 73 3.89 16.81 -12.27
CA MET A 73 3.25 16.47 -11.01
C MET A 73 4.27 16.39 -9.88
N THR A 74 3.82 16.62 -8.66
CA THR A 74 4.63 16.37 -7.47
C THR A 74 4.36 14.96 -6.95
N LEU A 75 5.38 14.10 -6.87
CA LEU A 75 5.29 12.81 -6.20
C LEU A 75 5.89 12.88 -4.80
N ILE A 76 5.11 12.53 -3.80
CA ILE A 76 5.55 12.31 -2.42
C ILE A 76 5.80 10.81 -2.24
N HIS A 77 6.97 10.44 -1.72
CA HIS A 77 7.25 9.05 -1.40
C HIS A 77 6.30 8.58 -0.32
N GLY A 78 5.57 7.50 -0.59
CA GLY A 78 4.66 6.87 0.34
C GLY A 78 4.94 5.39 0.49
N VAL A 79 4.43 4.82 1.56
CA VAL A 79 4.38 3.38 1.81
C VAL A 79 3.26 3.09 2.80
N GLU A 80 2.55 1.99 2.61
CA GLU A 80 1.59 1.47 3.58
C GLU A 80 2.17 0.24 4.25
N ILE A 81 2.54 0.36 5.54
CA ILE A 81 3.23 -0.68 6.29
C ILE A 81 2.22 -1.53 7.06
N SER A 82 2.25 -2.84 6.84
CA SER A 82 1.45 -3.81 7.60
C SER A 82 2.06 -4.06 8.96
N CYS A 83 1.40 -3.60 10.01
CA CYS A 83 1.84 -3.70 11.39
C CYS A 83 0.94 -4.67 12.18
N ARG A 84 1.52 -5.36 13.16
CA ARG A 84 0.77 -6.12 14.15
C ARG A 84 0.65 -5.30 15.42
N HIS A 85 -0.57 -5.11 15.87
CA HIS A 85 -0.85 -4.44 17.12
C HIS A 85 -1.52 -5.40 18.10
N ARG A 86 -0.92 -5.51 19.29
CA ARG A 86 -1.53 -6.25 20.39
C ARG A 86 -2.45 -5.32 21.16
N VAL A 87 -3.75 -5.62 21.11
CA VAL A 87 -4.73 -4.87 21.87
C VAL A 87 -4.61 -5.23 23.35
N MET A 88 -4.13 -4.29 24.15
CA MET A 88 -4.13 -4.44 25.62
C MET A 88 -5.57 -4.39 26.14
N GLY A 89 -5.99 -5.38 26.94
CA GLY A 89 -7.32 -5.41 27.54
C GLY A 89 -8.42 -6.06 26.68
N GLY A 90 -8.09 -6.80 25.64
CA GLY A 90 -9.08 -7.58 24.90
C GLY A 90 -9.74 -8.67 25.77
N TYR A 91 -11.05 -8.87 25.58
CA TYR A 91 -11.85 -9.86 26.34
C TYR A 91 -11.46 -11.32 26.07
N SER A 92 -10.57 -11.59 25.13
CA SER A 92 -10.14 -12.95 24.82
C SER A 92 -9.05 -13.42 25.78
N LYS A 93 -9.28 -14.59 26.38
CA LYS A 93 -8.30 -15.30 27.21
C LYS A 93 -7.15 -15.92 26.39
N LYS A 94 -7.22 -15.88 25.04
CA LYS A 94 -6.19 -16.42 24.14
C LYS A 94 -5.35 -15.26 23.59
N PRO A 95 -4.04 -15.20 23.88
CA PRO A 95 -3.16 -14.09 23.45
C PRO A 95 -3.17 -13.83 21.95
N ALA A 96 -3.24 -14.88 21.13
CA ALA A 96 -3.26 -14.77 19.67
C ALA A 96 -4.55 -14.12 19.11
N GLN A 97 -5.63 -14.07 19.88
CA GLN A 97 -6.89 -13.44 19.45
C GLN A 97 -6.93 -11.93 19.69
N ASN A 98 -5.93 -11.40 20.40
CA ASN A 98 -5.81 -9.97 20.71
C ASN A 98 -4.88 -9.23 19.74
N GLU A 99 -4.31 -9.91 18.75
CA GLU A 99 -3.50 -9.29 17.72
C GLU A 99 -4.37 -8.85 16.55
N LYS A 100 -4.24 -7.56 16.18
CA LYS A 100 -4.88 -6.99 14.99
C LYS A 100 -3.80 -6.54 14.02
N VAL A 101 -4.06 -6.75 12.76
CA VAL A 101 -3.29 -6.09 11.70
C VAL A 101 -3.84 -4.67 11.55
N ILE A 102 -2.95 -3.71 11.58
CA ILE A 102 -3.21 -2.30 11.25
C ILE A 102 -2.27 -1.89 10.13
N HIS A 103 -2.71 -1.00 9.29
CA HIS A 103 -1.89 -0.42 8.25
C HIS A 103 -1.50 1.00 8.64
N VAL A 104 -0.23 1.30 8.51
CA VAL A 104 0.33 2.61 8.86
C VAL A 104 0.91 3.24 7.60
N LEU A 105 0.38 4.40 7.23
CA LEU A 105 0.89 5.17 6.10
C LEU A 105 2.11 6.00 6.53
N GLY A 106 3.20 5.85 5.79
CA GLY A 106 4.42 6.63 5.96
C GLY A 106 4.68 7.49 4.73
N TYR A 107 5.06 8.75 4.95
CA TYR A 107 5.28 9.70 3.86
C TYR A 107 6.59 10.47 4.01
N GLY A 108 7.11 10.96 2.87
CA GLY A 108 8.18 11.96 2.83
C GLY A 108 9.57 11.44 3.21
N PHE A 109 9.79 10.14 3.23
CA PHE A 109 11.13 9.59 3.44
C PHE A 109 12.01 9.85 2.20
N SER A 110 13.28 10.17 2.43
CA SER A 110 14.25 10.49 1.38
C SER A 110 15.06 9.28 0.93
N ASP A 111 15.33 8.34 1.83
CA ASP A 111 16.19 7.18 1.59
C ASP A 111 15.33 5.95 1.24
N ILE A 112 15.16 5.73 -0.07
CA ILE A 112 14.36 4.62 -0.61
C ILE A 112 15.06 3.27 -0.37
N GLU A 113 16.40 3.23 -0.46
CA GLU A 113 17.17 1.98 -0.29
C GLU A 113 17.08 1.48 1.16
N THR A 114 17.30 2.37 2.12
CA THR A 114 17.14 2.03 3.53
C THR A 114 15.72 1.59 3.84
N MET A 115 14.71 2.26 3.29
CA MET A 115 13.30 1.85 3.45
C MET A 115 13.06 0.47 2.85
N HIS A 116 13.52 0.22 1.63
CA HIS A 116 13.42 -1.09 0.98
C HIS A 116 14.05 -2.21 1.82
N SER A 117 15.28 -2.00 2.32
CA SER A 117 15.97 -2.96 3.18
C SER A 117 15.18 -3.29 4.46
N LYS A 118 14.58 -2.28 5.09
CA LYS A 118 13.77 -2.47 6.31
C LYS A 118 12.48 -3.24 6.04
N LEU A 119 11.90 -3.09 4.86
CA LEU A 119 10.69 -3.79 4.46
C LEU A 119 10.93 -5.23 3.99
N ALA A 120 12.17 -5.60 3.64
CA ALA A 120 12.51 -6.91 3.09
C ALA A 120 12.03 -8.10 3.94
N ALA A 121 12.15 -7.99 5.27
CA ALA A 121 11.66 -9.04 6.18
C ALA A 121 10.13 -9.18 6.16
N ILE A 122 9.41 -8.08 5.98
CA ILE A 122 7.93 -8.10 5.86
C ILE A 122 7.54 -8.73 4.54
N GLN A 123 8.23 -8.40 3.45
CA GLN A 123 8.00 -8.97 2.12
C GLN A 123 8.22 -10.49 2.12
N ALA A 124 9.35 -10.98 2.67
CA ALA A 124 9.64 -12.41 2.80
C ALA A 124 8.57 -13.15 3.61
N ASN A 125 8.07 -12.55 4.69
CA ASN A 125 6.97 -13.12 5.47
C ASN A 125 5.65 -13.15 4.69
N ARG A 126 5.37 -12.17 3.84
CA ARG A 126 4.17 -12.18 2.98
C ARG A 126 4.24 -13.30 1.97
N GLU A 127 5.38 -13.46 1.30
CA GLU A 127 5.61 -14.52 0.33
C GLU A 127 5.45 -15.90 0.95
N THR A 128 6.08 -16.15 2.10
CA THR A 128 5.96 -17.42 2.84
C THR A 128 4.50 -17.71 3.21
N ARG A 129 3.75 -16.71 3.66
CA ARG A 129 2.32 -16.86 3.98
C ARG A 129 1.49 -17.13 2.73
N GLY A 130 1.76 -16.43 1.63
CA GLY A 130 1.11 -16.63 0.34
C GLY A 130 1.30 -18.06 -0.14
N TYR A 131 2.53 -18.58 -0.09
CA TYR A 131 2.85 -19.95 -0.45
C TYR A 131 2.08 -20.94 0.41
N ALA A 132 2.10 -20.81 1.74
CA ALA A 132 1.38 -21.69 2.65
C ALA A 132 -0.14 -21.66 2.43
N MET A 133 -0.70 -20.53 2.00
CA MET A 133 -2.12 -20.44 1.63
C MET A 133 -2.39 -21.21 0.34
N CYS A 134 -1.54 -21.07 -0.67
CA CYS A 134 -1.65 -21.80 -1.93
C CYS A 134 -1.55 -23.32 -1.73
N GLU A 135 -0.66 -23.79 -0.84
CA GLU A 135 -0.58 -25.21 -0.45
C GLU A 135 -1.91 -25.74 0.11
N ARG A 136 -2.55 -24.97 1.00
CA ARG A 136 -3.84 -25.35 1.57
C ARG A 136 -4.94 -25.42 0.50
N VAL A 137 -4.97 -24.46 -0.42
CA VAL A 137 -5.91 -24.45 -1.54
C VAL A 137 -5.67 -25.66 -2.44
N ALA A 138 -4.42 -25.89 -2.85
CA ALA A 138 -4.02 -27.02 -3.68
C ALA A 138 -4.44 -28.36 -3.06
N SER A 139 -4.16 -28.53 -1.76
CA SER A 139 -4.55 -29.73 -1.00
C SER A 139 -6.08 -29.89 -0.90
N THR A 140 -6.79 -28.81 -0.58
CA THR A 140 -8.26 -28.84 -0.40
C THR A 140 -8.98 -29.18 -1.70
N PHE A 141 -8.56 -28.57 -2.82
CA PHE A 141 -9.20 -28.74 -4.12
C PHE A 141 -8.55 -29.82 -4.99
N LYS A 142 -7.54 -30.51 -4.47
CA LYS A 142 -6.78 -31.56 -5.20
C LYS A 142 -6.24 -31.06 -6.55
N ARG A 143 -5.70 -29.84 -6.55
CA ARG A 143 -5.08 -29.20 -7.72
C ARG A 143 -3.56 -29.17 -7.56
N PRO A 144 -2.79 -29.19 -8.68
CA PRO A 144 -1.35 -29.02 -8.61
C PRO A 144 -0.97 -27.68 -7.96
N MET A 145 0.04 -27.72 -7.08
CA MET A 145 0.52 -26.52 -6.38
C MET A 145 1.02 -25.44 -7.36
N ASP A 146 1.74 -25.87 -8.39
CA ASP A 146 2.30 -24.94 -9.39
C ASP A 146 1.21 -24.17 -10.13
N GLU A 147 0.10 -24.82 -10.44
CA GLU A 147 -1.05 -24.16 -11.08
C GLU A 147 -1.64 -23.08 -10.19
N ILE A 148 -1.83 -23.38 -8.90
CA ILE A 148 -2.37 -22.43 -7.93
C ILE A 148 -1.38 -21.28 -7.73
N TRP A 149 -0.09 -21.60 -7.59
CA TRP A 149 0.94 -20.58 -7.37
C TRP A 149 1.07 -19.64 -8.57
N GLN A 150 1.09 -20.17 -9.78
CA GLN A 150 1.13 -19.34 -11.00
C GLN A 150 -0.10 -18.46 -11.15
N ALA A 151 -1.29 -18.93 -10.81
CA ALA A 151 -2.51 -18.13 -10.83
C ALA A 151 -2.47 -16.98 -9.84
N VAL A 152 -1.75 -17.12 -8.73
CA VAL A 152 -1.56 -16.07 -7.71
C VAL A 152 -0.45 -15.10 -8.09
N LEU A 153 0.58 -15.56 -8.82
CA LEU A 153 1.69 -14.72 -9.29
C LEU A 153 1.34 -13.83 -10.48
N VAL A 154 0.33 -14.19 -11.28
CA VAL A 154 -0.22 -13.25 -12.28
C VAL A 154 -0.80 -12.06 -11.51
N PRO A 155 -0.56 -10.79 -11.92
CA PRO A 155 -0.57 -9.60 -11.06
C PRO A 155 -1.93 -9.26 -10.45
N VAL A 156 -2.40 -10.15 -9.61
CA VAL A 156 -3.45 -9.93 -8.64
C VAL A 156 -2.74 -10.05 -7.31
N SER A 157 -2.45 -8.93 -6.72
CA SER A 157 -1.73 -8.82 -5.47
C SER A 157 -2.17 -9.85 -4.43
N TYR A 158 -1.23 -10.27 -3.63
CA TYR A 158 -1.42 -11.16 -2.48
C TYR A 158 -2.46 -10.68 -1.44
N THR A 159 -3.04 -9.51 -1.62
CA THR A 159 -4.03 -8.89 -0.72
C THR A 159 -5.47 -9.22 -1.08
N HIS A 160 -5.78 -9.63 -2.32
CA HIS A 160 -7.15 -10.05 -2.69
C HIS A 160 -7.64 -11.34 -2.00
N LEU A 161 -6.78 -12.07 -1.31
CA LEU A 161 -7.19 -13.18 -0.44
C LEU A 161 -7.69 -12.71 0.94
N THR A 162 -7.67 -11.42 1.21
CA THR A 162 -8.20 -10.83 2.46
C THR A 162 -9.13 -9.67 2.14
N LEU A 163 -10.37 -9.96 1.72
CA LEU A 163 -11.54 -9.08 1.58
C LEU A 163 -11.37 -7.83 0.69
N PRO A 164 -12.39 -7.47 -0.08
CA PRO A 164 -12.32 -6.38 -1.03
C PRO A 164 -12.15 -5.05 -0.30
N THR A 165 -11.00 -4.43 -0.43
CA THR A 165 -10.86 -3.01 -0.14
C THR A 165 -11.57 -2.27 -1.26
N ILE A 166 -12.63 -1.58 -0.90
CA ILE A 166 -13.47 -0.82 -1.81
C ILE A 166 -12.60 0.28 -2.44
N LEU A 167 -12.30 0.12 -3.72
CA LEU A 167 -11.87 1.22 -4.57
C LEU A 167 -12.95 2.30 -4.54
N ARG A 168 -12.72 3.38 -3.80
CA ARG A 168 -13.38 4.64 -4.08
C ARG A 168 -12.47 5.45 -4.98
N VAL A 169 -12.81 5.45 -6.25
CA VAL A 169 -12.41 6.47 -7.20
C VAL A 169 -13.37 7.63 -7.04
#